data_f2cc787f9aa455a5c6ce39f276bc2c59
#
_entry.id   f2cc787f9aa455a5c6ce39f276bc2c59
#
_cell.length_a   1.000
_cell.length_b   1.000
_cell.length_c   1.000
_cell.angle_alpha   90.00
_cell.angle_beta   90.00
_cell.angle_gamma   90.00
#
_symmetry.space_group_name_H-M   'P 1'
#
loop_
_entity.id
_entity.type
_entity.pdbx_description
1 polymer ?
#
loop_
_entity_poly.entity_id
_entity_poly.type
_entity_poly.pdbx_seq_one_letter_code
_entity_poly.pdbx_strand_id
1 'polypeptide(L)'
;MNRLNQKPLLPLSARSAEMEEAIGRWQDIFHGAAPWLSQKRPKTLNLAAVSTQHLARLACAELDFSVEGTSRAKQLEAALKQELLPQLPAALQQALIGGSVALKPYVEGGRVRVEWLSAEQFYPSESGSMVFLSRRDWQGKHYLRCEEHAFEGGVYRITNRAFLCGADGRAQAELPLEKLPFWAELEAELAIENLRSPLYAIWKLPFANCVDGSDEPVSLLALAEDCLESIDKIYNDYCYEFLSARRKLILREDALRLDKNGRPVLPHTEGADDVYLPLDLAGDSAAFGDYTPNIREESYRNALNQLLRCYEAQCGLSAGSLSMDERGALTATEVLAQDRRTYYTVSSIQQQGRAALEQLAAAMDALMSLYGMGRGEYRLSIRFGDSLMEDVGSEFARRLKLVELGMKPELLLSWYFDSDEAAAKAMMKEE
;
A
#
# COMPACT_ATOMS: atom_id res chain seq x y z
N MET A 1 -6.26 -45.21 -3.01
CA MET A 1 -5.92 -45.75 -1.70
C MET A 1 -4.74 -44.99 -1.14
N ASN A 2 -4.80 -44.57 0.12
CA ASN A 2 -3.78 -43.87 0.92
C ASN A 2 -3.31 -42.47 0.46
N ARG A 3 -4.20 -41.47 0.60
CA ARG A 3 -3.80 -40.06 0.83
C ARG A 3 -4.01 -39.65 2.30
N LEU A 4 -3.98 -40.58 3.23
CA LEU A 4 -4.15 -40.36 4.66
C LEU A 4 -2.77 -40.26 5.32
N ASN A 5 -2.47 -39.12 5.97
CA ASN A 5 -1.33 -38.86 6.86
C ASN A 5 0.00 -38.39 6.27
N GLN A 6 0.04 -37.53 5.27
CA GLN A 6 1.22 -36.65 5.17
C GLN A 6 0.94 -35.40 6.02
N LYS A 7 1.75 -35.20 7.08
CA LYS A 7 1.78 -33.97 7.86
C LYS A 7 2.02 -32.80 6.88
N PRO A 8 1.25 -31.69 6.96
CA PRO A 8 1.48 -30.57 6.06
C PRO A 8 2.94 -30.11 6.17
N LEU A 9 3.55 -29.78 5.03
CA LEU A 9 4.95 -29.31 4.98
C LEU A 9 5.14 -27.99 5.72
N LEU A 10 4.14 -27.13 5.67
CA LEU A 10 4.11 -25.82 6.36
C LEU A 10 3.12 -25.86 7.52
N PRO A 11 3.30 -25.03 8.57
CA PRO A 11 2.27 -24.80 9.58
C PRO A 11 0.95 -24.38 8.93
N LEU A 12 -0.19 -24.88 9.43
CA LEU A 12 -1.49 -24.50 8.92
C LEU A 12 -1.80 -23.04 9.28
N SER A 13 -2.28 -22.30 8.30
CA SER A 13 -2.72 -20.92 8.48
C SER A 13 -4.01 -20.89 9.32
N ALA A 14 -4.08 -19.96 10.27
CA ALA A 14 -5.32 -19.66 11.00
C ALA A 14 -6.24 -18.74 10.20
N ARG A 15 -5.79 -18.19 9.08
CA ARG A 15 -6.62 -17.40 8.15
C ARG A 15 -7.65 -18.26 7.46
N SER A 16 -8.82 -17.73 7.22
CA SER A 16 -9.82 -18.36 6.37
C SER A 16 -9.35 -18.39 4.90
N ALA A 17 -9.89 -19.32 4.12
CA ALA A 17 -9.61 -19.39 2.68
C ALA A 17 -10.10 -18.11 1.97
N GLU A 18 -11.21 -17.54 2.44
CA GLU A 18 -11.77 -16.29 1.93
C GLU A 18 -10.81 -15.11 2.14
N MET A 19 -10.14 -15.02 3.30
CA MET A 19 -9.16 -13.99 3.58
C MET A 19 -7.89 -14.17 2.76
N GLU A 20 -7.40 -15.40 2.59
CA GLU A 20 -6.22 -15.67 1.75
C GLU A 20 -6.48 -15.28 0.29
N GLU A 21 -7.67 -15.61 -0.24
CA GLU A 21 -8.09 -15.23 -1.59
C GLU A 21 -8.25 -13.71 -1.72
N ALA A 22 -8.83 -13.04 -0.71
CA ALA A 22 -9.01 -11.59 -0.71
C ALA A 22 -7.65 -10.87 -0.73
N ILE A 23 -6.69 -11.28 0.09
CA ILE A 23 -5.34 -10.70 0.12
C ILE A 23 -4.68 -10.82 -1.25
N GLY A 24 -4.76 -11.99 -1.89
CA GLY A 24 -4.24 -12.21 -3.24
C GLY A 24 -4.89 -11.29 -4.28
N ARG A 25 -6.24 -11.17 -4.26
CA ARG A 25 -6.96 -10.24 -5.16
C ARG A 25 -6.54 -8.79 -4.97
N TRP A 26 -6.38 -8.31 -3.74
CA TRP A 26 -5.93 -6.94 -3.48
C TRP A 26 -4.54 -6.66 -4.01
N GLN A 27 -3.63 -7.64 -3.92
CA GLN A 27 -2.30 -7.55 -4.53
C GLN A 27 -2.38 -7.51 -6.07
N ASP A 28 -3.21 -8.35 -6.68
CA ASP A 28 -3.43 -8.33 -8.13
C ASP A 28 -3.98 -6.98 -8.60
N ILE A 29 -4.97 -6.42 -7.88
CA ILE A 29 -5.53 -5.09 -8.16
C ILE A 29 -4.42 -4.01 -8.10
N PHE A 30 -3.60 -4.04 -7.06
CA PHE A 30 -2.48 -3.10 -6.89
C PHE A 30 -1.47 -3.19 -8.03
N HIS A 31 -1.16 -4.40 -8.50
CA HIS A 31 -0.23 -4.64 -9.60
C HIS A 31 -0.83 -4.37 -10.98
N GLY A 32 -2.09 -3.91 -11.06
CA GLY A 32 -2.79 -3.66 -12.33
C GLY A 32 -3.17 -4.95 -13.07
N ALA A 33 -3.26 -6.05 -12.34
CA ALA A 33 -3.66 -7.38 -12.82
C ALA A 33 -5.03 -7.80 -12.26
N ALA A 34 -5.92 -6.83 -12.01
CA ALA A 34 -7.23 -7.08 -11.44
C ALA A 34 -8.03 -8.14 -12.23
N PRO A 35 -8.83 -9.00 -11.55
CA PRO A 35 -9.50 -10.15 -12.19
C PRO A 35 -10.45 -9.77 -13.34
N TRP A 36 -10.99 -8.54 -13.31
CA TRP A 36 -11.91 -8.03 -14.36
C TRP A 36 -11.18 -7.47 -15.58
N LEU A 37 -9.87 -7.28 -15.54
CA LEU A 37 -9.09 -6.85 -16.70
C LEU A 37 -8.93 -7.99 -17.69
N SER A 38 -8.94 -7.67 -18.99
CA SER A 38 -8.84 -8.64 -20.07
C SER A 38 -8.14 -8.04 -21.29
N GLN A 39 -7.79 -8.88 -22.28
CA GLN A 39 -7.23 -8.38 -23.53
C GLN A 39 -8.13 -7.37 -24.26
N LYS A 40 -9.45 -7.47 -24.08
CA LYS A 40 -10.42 -6.51 -24.68
C LYS A 40 -10.57 -5.23 -23.85
N ARG A 41 -10.32 -5.30 -22.53
CA ARG A 41 -10.40 -4.21 -21.57
C ARG A 41 -9.16 -4.19 -20.69
N PRO A 42 -7.98 -3.85 -21.24
CA PRO A 42 -6.71 -3.99 -20.53
C PRO A 42 -6.34 -2.77 -19.67
N LYS A 43 -7.09 -1.66 -19.75
CA LYS A 43 -6.69 -0.40 -19.13
C LYS A 43 -7.26 -0.26 -17.74
N THR A 44 -6.43 0.22 -16.81
CA THR A 44 -6.83 0.62 -15.48
C THR A 44 -6.25 1.99 -15.17
N LEU A 45 -6.94 2.78 -14.33
CA LEU A 45 -6.39 3.98 -13.71
C LEU A 45 -5.46 3.66 -12.54
N ASN A 46 -5.43 2.41 -12.12
CA ASN A 46 -4.70 1.89 -10.97
C ASN A 46 -4.87 2.75 -9.71
N LEU A 47 -6.12 3.12 -9.42
CA LEU A 47 -6.45 3.97 -8.27
C LEU A 47 -6.05 3.33 -6.94
N ALA A 48 -5.98 2.01 -6.89
CA ALA A 48 -5.46 1.27 -5.74
C ALA A 48 -4.02 1.70 -5.38
N ALA A 49 -3.14 1.77 -6.37
CA ALA A 49 -1.76 2.20 -6.15
C ALA A 49 -1.69 3.71 -5.81
N VAL A 50 -2.50 4.54 -6.46
CA VAL A 50 -2.52 5.99 -6.25
C VAL A 50 -3.01 6.33 -4.84
N SER A 51 -4.17 5.80 -4.42
CA SER A 51 -4.77 6.11 -3.12
C SER A 51 -3.95 5.58 -1.95
N THR A 52 -3.44 4.34 -2.06
CA THR A 52 -2.60 3.75 -1.01
C THR A 52 -1.26 4.48 -0.88
N GLN A 53 -0.63 4.89 -1.99
CA GLN A 53 0.58 5.71 -1.97
C GLN A 53 0.33 7.08 -1.33
N HIS A 54 -0.80 7.71 -1.67
CA HIS A 54 -1.17 9.01 -1.11
C HIS A 54 -1.35 8.93 0.40
N LEU A 55 -2.17 8.01 0.90
CA LEU A 55 -2.40 7.81 2.33
C LEU A 55 -1.15 7.40 3.10
N ALA A 56 -0.33 6.51 2.54
CA ALA A 56 0.93 6.11 3.17
C ALA A 56 1.89 7.29 3.34
N ARG A 57 2.00 8.15 2.32
CA ARG A 57 2.81 9.37 2.40
C ARG A 57 2.28 10.34 3.44
N LEU A 58 0.96 10.59 3.47
CA LEU A 58 0.35 11.46 4.45
C LEU A 58 0.56 10.95 5.87
N ALA A 59 0.38 9.66 6.11
CA ALA A 59 0.54 9.07 7.44
C ALA A 59 1.99 9.09 7.96
N CYS A 60 2.99 9.13 7.06
CA CYS A 60 4.41 9.13 7.41
C CYS A 60 5.08 10.50 7.25
N ALA A 61 4.41 11.52 6.69
CA ALA A 61 5.04 12.78 6.28
C ALA A 61 5.79 13.51 7.40
N GLU A 62 5.24 13.47 8.60
CA GLU A 62 5.77 14.19 9.76
C GLU A 62 6.10 13.25 10.93
N LEU A 63 6.31 11.97 10.61
CA LEU A 63 6.72 11.00 11.62
C LEU A 63 8.17 11.26 12.03
N ASP A 64 8.38 11.46 13.33
CA ASP A 64 9.70 11.58 13.93
C ASP A 64 9.83 10.72 15.18
N PHE A 65 11.05 10.25 15.41
CA PHE A 65 11.43 9.45 16.56
C PHE A 65 12.43 10.25 17.43
N SER A 66 12.15 10.36 18.71
CA SER A 66 13.09 10.89 19.71
C SER A 66 13.36 9.81 20.74
N VAL A 67 14.64 9.47 20.94
CA VAL A 67 15.04 8.44 21.90
C VAL A 67 16.05 9.04 22.88
N GLU A 68 15.58 9.28 24.09
CA GLU A 68 16.40 9.79 25.19
C GLU A 68 17.05 8.64 25.95
N GLY A 69 18.28 8.81 26.43
CA GLY A 69 18.98 7.83 27.25
C GLY A 69 20.47 7.71 26.96
N THR A 70 21.00 6.53 27.13
CA THR A 70 22.43 6.22 27.05
C THR A 70 22.86 5.73 25.66
N SER A 71 23.94 4.93 25.59
CA SER A 71 24.43 4.39 24.32
C SER A 71 23.41 3.50 23.59
N ARG A 72 22.52 2.83 24.33
CA ARG A 72 21.40 2.05 23.77
C ARG A 72 20.43 2.95 23.01
N ALA A 73 20.04 4.07 23.61
CA ALA A 73 19.14 5.04 23.00
C ALA A 73 19.66 5.54 21.65
N LYS A 74 20.95 5.89 21.54
CA LYS A 74 21.57 6.36 20.30
C LYS A 74 21.52 5.32 19.18
N GLN A 75 21.75 4.05 19.51
CA GLN A 75 21.70 2.96 18.52
C GLN A 75 20.27 2.69 18.05
N LEU A 76 19.30 2.72 18.99
CA LEU A 76 17.90 2.56 18.68
C LEU A 76 17.38 3.70 17.80
N GLU A 77 17.72 4.95 18.14
CA GLU A 77 17.35 6.11 17.34
C GLU A 77 17.95 6.04 15.93
N ALA A 78 19.22 5.65 15.81
CA ALA A 78 19.86 5.47 14.52
C ALA A 78 19.15 4.39 13.67
N ALA A 79 18.77 3.25 14.27
CA ALA A 79 18.03 2.20 13.59
C ALA A 79 16.64 2.69 13.14
N LEU A 80 15.91 3.42 13.99
CA LEU A 80 14.59 3.95 13.65
C LEU A 80 14.66 5.03 12.55
N LYS A 81 15.59 5.99 12.67
CA LYS A 81 15.68 7.11 11.72
C LYS A 81 16.37 6.75 10.42
N GLN A 82 17.43 5.94 10.45
CA GLN A 82 18.25 5.65 9.26
C GLN A 82 17.82 4.41 8.51
N GLU A 83 17.34 3.38 9.21
CA GLU A 83 16.99 2.10 8.58
C GLU A 83 15.47 1.97 8.35
N LEU A 84 14.63 2.34 9.33
CA LEU A 84 13.18 2.18 9.22
C LEU A 84 12.50 3.34 8.48
N LEU A 85 12.72 4.57 8.92
CA LEU A 85 11.95 5.74 8.44
C LEU A 85 11.96 5.91 6.91
N PRO A 86 13.08 5.71 6.19
CA PRO A 86 13.10 5.86 4.73
C PRO A 86 12.23 4.84 3.97
N GLN A 87 12.05 3.64 4.51
CA GLN A 87 11.27 2.57 3.87
C GLN A 87 9.83 2.48 4.38
N LEU A 88 9.50 3.18 5.46
CA LEU A 88 8.21 3.07 6.13
C LEU A 88 7.01 3.45 5.24
N PRO A 89 7.07 4.48 4.37
CA PRO A 89 5.96 4.76 3.46
C PRO A 89 5.66 3.60 2.50
N ALA A 90 6.69 2.88 2.02
CA ALA A 90 6.50 1.71 1.16
C ALA A 90 5.91 0.53 1.95
N ALA A 91 6.39 0.31 3.17
CA ALA A 91 5.85 -0.72 4.07
C ALA A 91 4.38 -0.44 4.41
N LEU A 92 4.04 0.82 4.75
CA LEU A 92 2.66 1.21 5.05
C LEU A 92 1.75 1.12 3.82
N GLN A 93 2.26 1.42 2.62
CA GLN A 93 1.51 1.19 1.39
C GLN A 93 1.12 -0.27 1.24
N GLN A 94 2.03 -1.21 1.54
CA GLN A 94 1.72 -2.64 1.52
C GLN A 94 0.73 -3.05 2.62
N ALA A 95 0.77 -2.40 3.79
CA ALA A 95 -0.28 -2.58 4.79
C ALA A 95 -1.65 -2.14 4.25
N LEU A 96 -1.73 -0.97 3.58
CA LEU A 96 -2.96 -0.46 2.99
C LEU A 96 -3.53 -1.39 1.91
N ILE A 97 -2.68 -2.13 1.21
CA ILE A 97 -3.09 -3.10 0.20
C ILE A 97 -3.52 -4.43 0.84
N GLY A 98 -2.74 -4.98 1.76
CA GLY A 98 -2.97 -6.33 2.31
C GLY A 98 -3.67 -6.35 3.68
N GLY A 99 -4.02 -5.19 4.26
CA GLY A 99 -4.60 -5.07 5.60
C GLY A 99 -3.56 -4.95 6.72
N SER A 100 -2.36 -5.45 6.52
CA SER A 100 -1.27 -5.39 7.51
C SER A 100 0.10 -5.53 6.86
N VAL A 101 1.13 -5.13 7.60
CA VAL A 101 2.54 -5.35 7.26
C VAL A 101 3.29 -5.82 8.51
N ALA A 102 4.17 -6.78 8.35
CA ALA A 102 5.08 -7.18 9.41
C ALA A 102 6.38 -6.40 9.31
N LEU A 103 6.87 -5.92 10.44
CA LEU A 103 8.15 -5.25 10.61
C LEU A 103 9.03 -6.17 11.46
N LYS A 104 10.12 -6.67 10.89
CA LYS A 104 10.99 -7.63 11.56
C LYS A 104 12.42 -7.09 11.63
N PRO A 105 12.96 -6.80 12.83
CA PRO A 105 14.33 -6.36 12.98
C PRO A 105 15.29 -7.56 12.90
N TYR A 106 16.45 -7.33 12.33
CA TYR A 106 17.57 -8.29 12.28
C TYR A 106 18.92 -7.58 12.43
N VAL A 107 19.96 -8.33 12.71
CA VAL A 107 21.32 -7.77 12.86
C VAL A 107 22.16 -8.14 11.66
N GLU A 108 22.73 -7.15 11.01
CA GLU A 108 23.66 -7.30 9.90
C GLU A 108 24.82 -6.31 10.03
N GLY A 109 26.06 -6.78 9.92
CA GLY A 109 27.24 -5.92 10.01
C GLY A 109 27.35 -5.14 11.32
N GLY A 110 26.86 -5.70 12.44
CA GLY A 110 26.87 -5.04 13.74
C GLY A 110 25.88 -3.88 13.88
N ARG A 111 24.86 -3.82 13.02
CA ARG A 111 23.77 -2.83 13.07
C ARG A 111 22.43 -3.55 13.07
N VAL A 112 21.45 -2.95 13.75
CA VAL A 112 20.06 -3.41 13.66
C VAL A 112 19.43 -2.79 12.41
N ARG A 113 18.92 -3.67 11.56
CA ARG A 113 18.15 -3.32 10.38
C ARG A 113 16.71 -3.80 10.53
N VAL A 114 15.84 -3.36 9.65
CA VAL A 114 14.43 -3.78 9.60
C VAL A 114 14.10 -4.24 8.21
N GLU A 115 13.55 -5.44 8.10
CA GLU A 115 12.83 -5.87 6.91
C GLU A 115 11.32 -5.71 7.16
N TRP A 116 10.57 -5.48 6.08
CA TRP A 116 9.12 -5.51 6.12
C TRP A 116 8.59 -6.57 5.16
N LEU A 117 7.48 -7.20 5.55
CA LEU A 117 6.83 -8.26 4.79
C LEU A 117 5.35 -7.92 4.59
N SER A 118 4.88 -8.09 3.35
CA SER A 118 3.46 -7.91 3.01
C SER A 118 2.59 -9.02 3.61
N ALA A 119 1.28 -8.81 3.66
CA ALA A 119 0.32 -9.75 4.24
C ALA A 119 0.36 -11.15 3.61
N GLU A 120 0.83 -11.30 2.38
CA GLU A 120 1.03 -12.61 1.72
C GLU A 120 2.27 -13.36 2.23
N GLN A 121 3.20 -12.66 2.87
CA GLN A 121 4.48 -13.21 3.29
C GLN A 121 4.49 -13.63 4.77
N PHE A 122 3.41 -13.47 5.48
CA PHE A 122 3.29 -13.96 6.86
C PHE A 122 1.83 -14.30 7.19
N TYR A 123 1.66 -15.18 8.17
CA TYR A 123 0.35 -15.54 8.68
C TYR A 123 0.42 -16.08 10.11
N PRO A 124 -0.62 -15.90 10.93
CA PRO A 124 -0.75 -16.62 12.18
C PRO A 124 -1.07 -18.09 11.89
N SER A 125 -0.42 -19.00 12.61
CA SER A 125 -0.72 -20.43 12.48
C SER A 125 -1.84 -20.84 13.44
N GLU A 126 -2.48 -21.97 13.17
CA GLU A 126 -3.47 -22.59 14.07
C GLU A 126 -2.89 -22.92 15.45
N SER A 127 -1.57 -23.12 15.56
CA SER A 127 -0.86 -23.34 16.83
C SER A 127 -0.63 -22.08 17.65
N GLY A 128 -0.95 -20.89 17.09
CA GLY A 128 -0.74 -19.59 17.73
C GLY A 128 0.67 -19.04 17.53
N SER A 129 1.50 -19.66 16.67
CA SER A 129 2.79 -19.11 16.22
C SER A 129 2.59 -18.11 15.08
N MET A 130 3.61 -17.29 14.80
CA MET A 130 3.66 -16.45 13.60
C MET A 130 4.63 -17.04 12.60
N VAL A 131 4.18 -17.22 11.38
CA VAL A 131 4.95 -17.78 10.27
C VAL A 131 5.31 -16.68 9.29
N PHE A 132 6.59 -16.61 8.90
CA PHE A 132 7.11 -15.70 7.88
C PHE A 132 7.65 -16.50 6.71
N LEU A 133 7.34 -16.06 5.49
CA LEU A 133 7.70 -16.72 4.25
C LEU A 133 8.67 -15.85 3.46
N SER A 134 9.83 -16.38 3.12
CA SER A 134 10.80 -15.72 2.24
C SER A 134 11.06 -16.57 1.00
N ARG A 135 10.86 -15.98 -0.18
CA ARG A 135 11.06 -16.67 -1.47
C ARG A 135 12.40 -16.27 -2.09
N ARG A 136 13.08 -17.21 -2.74
CA ARG A 136 14.31 -16.98 -3.50
C ARG A 136 14.33 -17.84 -4.76
N ASP A 137 14.73 -17.22 -5.85
CA ASP A 137 14.99 -17.93 -7.11
C ASP A 137 16.49 -18.11 -7.28
N TRP A 138 16.90 -19.36 -7.53
CA TRP A 138 18.31 -19.68 -7.73
C TRP A 138 18.46 -20.86 -8.70
N GLN A 139 19.34 -20.71 -9.68
CA GLN A 139 19.60 -21.72 -10.71
C GLN A 139 18.33 -22.26 -11.40
N GLY A 140 17.37 -21.37 -11.70
CA GLY A 140 16.12 -21.72 -12.36
C GLY A 140 15.13 -22.52 -11.51
N LYS A 141 15.33 -22.57 -10.20
CA LYS A 141 14.43 -23.20 -9.22
C LYS A 141 13.94 -22.17 -8.20
N HIS A 142 12.75 -22.44 -7.67
CA HIS A 142 12.10 -21.61 -6.66
C HIS A 142 12.27 -22.24 -5.28
N TYR A 143 12.68 -21.43 -4.32
CA TYR A 143 12.90 -21.85 -2.94
C TYR A 143 12.05 -21.01 -2.00
N LEU A 144 11.55 -21.64 -0.94
CA LEU A 144 10.75 -21.01 0.11
C LEU A 144 11.40 -21.30 1.45
N ARG A 145 11.67 -20.26 2.25
CA ARG A 145 11.97 -20.39 3.67
C ARG A 145 10.72 -20.11 4.48
N CYS A 146 10.43 -20.99 5.41
CA CYS A 146 9.44 -20.84 6.46
C CYS A 146 10.19 -20.56 7.76
N GLU A 147 10.00 -19.39 8.33
CA GLU A 147 10.51 -18.97 9.62
C GLU A 147 9.33 -18.86 10.58
N GLU A 148 9.28 -19.74 11.58
CA GLU A 148 8.19 -19.80 12.55
C GLU A 148 8.66 -19.27 13.90
N HIS A 149 7.88 -18.35 14.48
CA HIS A 149 8.12 -17.72 15.77
C HIS A 149 7.04 -18.12 16.76
N ALA A 150 7.42 -18.78 17.85
CA ALA A 150 6.51 -19.29 18.86
C ALA A 150 6.99 -19.00 20.28
N PHE A 151 6.04 -18.84 21.23
CA PHE A 151 6.32 -18.93 22.65
C PHE A 151 5.87 -20.27 23.17
N GLU A 152 6.81 -21.10 23.61
CA GLU A 152 6.55 -22.43 24.12
C GLU A 152 7.18 -22.59 25.52
N GLY A 153 6.34 -22.81 26.54
CA GLY A 153 6.82 -23.07 27.91
C GLY A 153 7.67 -21.94 28.52
N GLY A 154 7.47 -20.69 28.11
CA GLY A 154 8.24 -19.51 28.55
C GLY A 154 9.53 -19.28 27.77
N VAL A 155 9.79 -20.07 26.74
CA VAL A 155 10.92 -19.91 25.81
C VAL A 155 10.42 -19.40 24.47
N TYR A 156 11.07 -18.41 23.92
CA TYR A 156 10.82 -17.96 22.56
C TYR A 156 11.63 -18.77 21.56
N ARG A 157 10.95 -19.43 20.65
CA ARG A 157 11.55 -20.33 19.67
C ARG A 157 11.41 -19.78 18.27
N ILE A 158 12.49 -19.80 17.51
CA ILE A 158 12.51 -19.52 16.08
C ILE A 158 12.93 -20.78 15.36
N THR A 159 12.10 -21.26 14.42
CA THR A 159 12.39 -22.44 13.62
C THR A 159 12.48 -22.06 12.15
N ASN A 160 13.59 -22.39 11.50
CA ASN A 160 13.81 -22.15 10.07
C ASN A 160 13.78 -23.46 9.31
N ARG A 161 12.94 -23.51 8.28
CA ARG A 161 12.84 -24.65 7.35
C ARG A 161 12.88 -24.17 5.92
N ALA A 162 13.56 -24.87 5.03
CA ALA A 162 13.65 -24.51 3.62
C ALA A 162 13.00 -25.57 2.74
N PHE A 163 12.36 -25.14 1.67
CA PHE A 163 11.62 -25.98 0.76
C PHE A 163 11.97 -25.66 -0.70
N LEU A 164 12.04 -26.70 -1.53
CA LEU A 164 11.95 -26.57 -2.97
C LEU A 164 10.48 -26.39 -3.36
N CYS A 165 10.17 -25.40 -4.21
CA CYS A 165 8.83 -25.15 -4.69
C CYS A 165 8.64 -25.61 -6.13
N GLY A 166 7.41 -25.98 -6.46
CA GLY A 166 6.97 -26.16 -7.85
C GLY A 166 6.76 -24.84 -8.57
N ALA A 167 6.45 -24.94 -9.87
CA ALA A 167 6.10 -23.77 -10.68
C ALA A 167 4.82 -23.05 -10.19
N ASP A 168 3.99 -23.75 -9.42
CA ASP A 168 2.80 -23.21 -8.74
C ASP A 168 3.11 -22.51 -7.40
N GLY A 169 4.38 -22.39 -7.05
CA GLY A 169 4.85 -21.77 -5.80
C GLY A 169 4.62 -22.60 -4.53
N ARG A 170 4.08 -23.82 -4.65
CA ARG A 170 3.82 -24.71 -3.51
C ARG A 170 5.07 -25.47 -3.09
N ALA A 171 5.28 -25.62 -1.78
CA ALA A 171 6.36 -26.42 -1.23
C ALA A 171 6.20 -27.90 -1.62
N GLN A 172 7.25 -28.51 -2.17
CA GLN A 172 7.27 -29.89 -2.64
C GLN A 172 8.17 -30.79 -1.80
N ALA A 173 9.34 -30.29 -1.43
CA ALA A 173 10.32 -31.05 -0.67
C ALA A 173 11.08 -30.15 0.30
N GLU A 174 11.28 -30.61 1.52
CA GLU A 174 12.13 -29.96 2.49
C GLU A 174 13.61 -30.20 2.18
N LEU A 175 14.41 -29.15 2.32
CA LEU A 175 15.84 -29.16 2.06
C LEU A 175 16.61 -28.68 3.29
N PRO A 176 17.81 -29.24 3.58
CA PRO A 176 18.69 -28.66 4.58
C PRO A 176 19.11 -27.24 4.22
N LEU A 177 19.09 -26.31 5.20
CA LEU A 177 19.48 -24.91 5.03
C LEU A 177 20.91 -24.77 4.51
N GLU A 178 21.83 -25.63 4.97
CA GLU A 178 23.25 -25.62 4.63
C GLU A 178 23.53 -25.85 3.14
N LYS A 179 22.57 -26.43 2.40
CA LYS A 179 22.68 -26.64 0.95
C LYS A 179 22.32 -25.40 0.14
N LEU A 180 21.78 -24.36 0.77
CA LEU A 180 21.30 -23.14 0.13
C LEU A 180 22.20 -21.98 0.53
N PRO A 181 23.07 -21.46 -0.37
CA PRO A 181 24.12 -20.49 0.00
C PRO A 181 23.59 -19.19 0.63
N PHE A 182 22.33 -18.84 0.34
CA PHE A 182 21.68 -17.67 0.87
C PHE A 182 21.03 -17.88 2.25
N TRP A 183 20.97 -19.12 2.76
CA TRP A 183 20.43 -19.48 4.07
C TRP A 183 21.36 -20.42 4.87
N ALA A 184 22.54 -20.72 4.35
CA ALA A 184 23.48 -21.67 4.94
C ALA A 184 23.98 -21.27 6.35
N GLU A 185 23.99 -19.96 6.64
CA GLU A 185 24.41 -19.42 7.94
C GLU A 185 23.27 -19.35 8.97
N LEU A 186 22.03 -19.69 8.57
CA LEU A 186 20.90 -19.67 9.48
C LEU A 186 20.81 -20.94 10.30
N GLU A 187 20.60 -20.81 11.60
CA GLU A 187 20.30 -21.94 12.47
C GLU A 187 18.89 -22.48 12.20
N ALA A 188 18.73 -23.80 12.15
CA ALA A 188 17.44 -24.45 11.95
C ALA A 188 16.50 -24.21 13.13
N GLU A 189 17.03 -24.12 14.34
CA GLU A 189 16.26 -23.85 15.55
C GLU A 189 17.06 -22.97 16.51
N LEU A 190 16.43 -21.91 16.99
CA LEU A 190 16.97 -20.99 17.97
C LEU A 190 15.98 -20.88 19.14
N ALA A 191 16.46 -21.08 20.36
CA ALA A 191 15.68 -20.92 21.59
C ALA A 191 16.21 -19.76 22.40
N ILE A 192 15.36 -18.81 22.77
CA ILE A 192 15.71 -17.61 23.52
C ILE A 192 14.91 -17.60 24.82
N GLU A 193 15.61 -17.67 25.93
CA GLU A 193 15.01 -17.60 27.25
C GLU A 193 14.78 -16.15 27.68
N ASN A 194 13.80 -15.93 28.58
CA ASN A 194 13.49 -14.65 29.20
C ASN A 194 13.10 -13.52 28.23
N LEU A 195 12.71 -13.85 26.99
CA LEU A 195 12.15 -12.87 26.07
C LEU A 195 10.69 -12.56 26.46
N ARG A 196 10.35 -11.27 26.56
CA ARG A 196 9.01 -10.83 27.01
C ARG A 196 8.05 -10.49 25.87
N SER A 197 8.58 -10.22 24.70
CA SER A 197 7.82 -9.82 23.50
C SER A 197 8.41 -10.49 22.26
N PRO A 198 7.60 -10.69 21.20
CA PRO A 198 8.10 -11.25 19.95
C PRO A 198 9.14 -10.34 19.29
N LEU A 199 10.04 -10.94 18.50
CA LEU A 199 11.06 -10.22 17.72
C LEU A 199 10.52 -9.71 16.37
N TYR A 200 9.27 -9.30 16.35
CA TYR A 200 8.59 -8.67 15.22
C TYR A 200 7.48 -7.77 15.73
N ALA A 201 7.00 -6.88 14.86
CA ALA A 201 5.78 -6.10 15.08
C ALA A 201 4.85 -6.22 13.87
N ILE A 202 3.55 -6.18 14.08
CA ILE A 202 2.54 -6.18 13.01
C ILE A 202 1.80 -4.84 13.05
N TRP A 203 1.93 -4.07 11.97
CA TRP A 203 1.11 -2.88 11.79
C TRP A 203 -0.18 -3.29 11.08
N LYS A 204 -1.26 -3.35 11.83
CA LYS A 204 -2.61 -3.67 11.36
C LYS A 204 -3.37 -2.41 11.01
N LEU A 205 -4.20 -2.46 9.97
CA LEU A 205 -5.09 -1.37 9.64
C LEU A 205 -6.34 -1.37 10.54
N PRO A 206 -6.92 -0.19 10.82
CA PRO A 206 -8.05 -0.05 11.73
C PRO A 206 -9.42 -0.27 11.05
N PHE A 207 -9.50 -1.10 10.03
CA PHE A 207 -10.73 -1.34 9.28
C PHE A 207 -11.42 -2.62 9.73
N ALA A 208 -12.76 -2.56 9.84
CA ALA A 208 -13.57 -3.73 10.18
C ALA A 208 -13.51 -4.77 9.06
N ASN A 209 -13.32 -6.02 9.43
CA ASN A 209 -13.26 -7.12 8.47
C ASN A 209 -14.67 -7.42 7.92
N CYS A 210 -14.84 -7.06 6.63
CA CYS A 210 -16.05 -7.31 5.86
C CYS A 210 -15.97 -8.57 4.99
N VAL A 211 -14.86 -9.31 5.05
CA VAL A 211 -14.66 -10.54 4.25
C VAL A 211 -15.23 -11.74 4.98
N ASP A 212 -14.77 -12.01 6.19
CA ASP A 212 -15.18 -13.18 6.99
C ASP A 212 -15.60 -12.85 8.44
N GLY A 213 -15.51 -11.57 8.83
CA GLY A 213 -15.86 -11.11 10.16
C GLY A 213 -14.88 -11.51 11.27
N SER A 214 -13.71 -12.05 10.93
CA SER A 214 -12.64 -12.36 11.88
C SER A 214 -11.90 -11.10 12.36
N ASP A 215 -10.95 -11.26 13.31
CA ASP A 215 -10.09 -10.17 13.79
C ASP A 215 -8.90 -9.87 12.85
N GLU A 216 -8.83 -10.55 11.68
CA GLU A 216 -7.81 -10.26 10.68
C GLU A 216 -8.04 -8.88 10.04
N PRO A 217 -7.00 -8.07 9.89
CA PRO A 217 -7.12 -6.75 9.27
C PRO A 217 -7.38 -6.87 7.78
N VAL A 218 -8.18 -5.97 7.24
CA VAL A 218 -8.53 -5.93 5.81
C VAL A 218 -7.90 -4.74 5.09
N SER A 219 -7.78 -4.86 3.78
CA SER A 219 -7.31 -3.82 2.88
C SER A 219 -8.16 -2.55 2.96
N LEU A 220 -7.54 -1.40 2.67
CA LEU A 220 -8.26 -0.17 2.32
C LEU A 220 -9.25 -0.39 1.17
N LEU A 221 -8.93 -1.33 0.28
CA LEU A 221 -9.69 -1.63 -0.94
C LEU A 221 -10.89 -2.55 -0.68
N ALA A 222 -11.01 -3.16 0.50
CA ALA A 222 -11.98 -4.22 0.78
C ALA A 222 -13.45 -3.82 0.49
N LEU A 223 -13.81 -2.56 0.74
CA LEU A 223 -15.14 -2.03 0.41
C LEU A 223 -15.23 -1.43 -0.99
N ALA A 224 -14.11 -1.28 -1.69
CA ALA A 224 -14.02 -0.51 -2.93
C ALA A 224 -13.81 -1.36 -4.19
N GLU A 225 -13.73 -2.69 -4.07
CA GLU A 225 -13.45 -3.60 -5.20
C GLU A 225 -14.46 -3.42 -6.34
N ASP A 226 -15.76 -3.46 -6.06
CA ASP A 226 -16.82 -3.30 -7.06
C ASP A 226 -16.79 -1.91 -7.73
N CYS A 227 -16.42 -0.90 -6.96
CA CYS A 227 -16.28 0.46 -7.48
C CYS A 227 -15.08 0.57 -8.42
N LEU A 228 -13.94 -0.04 -8.07
CA LEU A 228 -12.76 -0.11 -8.93
C LEU A 228 -13.04 -0.84 -10.24
N GLU A 229 -13.74 -1.98 -10.18
CA GLU A 229 -14.18 -2.70 -11.37
C GLU A 229 -15.04 -1.83 -12.29
N SER A 230 -16.00 -1.10 -11.71
CA SER A 230 -16.89 -0.20 -12.45
C SER A 230 -16.13 0.97 -13.08
N ILE A 231 -15.18 1.56 -12.37
CA ILE A 231 -14.30 2.62 -12.88
C ILE A 231 -13.49 2.12 -14.07
N ASP A 232 -12.83 0.97 -13.93
CA ASP A 232 -12.00 0.41 -15.00
C ASP A 232 -12.84 0.06 -16.23
N LYS A 233 -14.05 -0.48 -16.07
CA LYS A 233 -14.98 -0.74 -17.18
C LYS A 233 -15.34 0.54 -17.92
N ILE A 234 -15.78 1.58 -17.19
CA ILE A 234 -16.15 2.87 -17.82
C ILE A 234 -14.92 3.54 -18.44
N TYR A 235 -13.76 3.46 -17.82
CA TYR A 235 -12.53 4.02 -18.38
C TYR A 235 -12.11 3.33 -19.69
N ASN A 236 -12.25 2.01 -19.79
CA ASN A 236 -12.01 1.29 -21.03
C ASN A 236 -13.04 1.68 -22.10
N ASP A 237 -14.34 1.79 -21.74
CA ASP A 237 -15.39 2.19 -22.68
C ASP A 237 -15.19 3.65 -23.14
N TYR A 238 -14.75 4.56 -22.26
CA TYR A 238 -14.36 5.93 -22.61
C TYR A 238 -13.20 5.94 -23.62
N CYS A 239 -12.14 5.20 -23.34
CA CYS A 239 -11.03 5.08 -24.30
C CYS A 239 -11.46 4.50 -25.64
N TYR A 240 -12.36 3.51 -25.63
CA TYR A 240 -12.88 2.90 -26.85
C TYR A 240 -13.77 3.86 -27.63
N GLU A 241 -14.57 4.70 -26.96
CA GLU A 241 -15.39 5.75 -27.60
C GLU A 241 -14.55 6.63 -28.52
N PHE A 242 -13.38 7.13 -28.02
CA PHE A 242 -12.48 7.93 -28.86
C PHE A 242 -11.87 7.16 -30.01
N LEU A 243 -11.57 5.88 -29.83
CA LEU A 243 -11.06 5.04 -30.90
C LEU A 243 -12.12 4.76 -31.96
N SER A 244 -13.37 4.50 -31.56
CA SER A 244 -14.47 4.18 -32.45
C SER A 244 -15.04 5.40 -33.13
N ALA A 245 -15.01 6.57 -32.48
CA ALA A 245 -15.52 7.84 -32.99
C ALA A 245 -14.54 8.55 -33.97
N ARG A 246 -13.45 7.90 -34.38
CA ARG A 246 -12.63 8.44 -35.46
C ARG A 246 -13.44 8.63 -36.69
N ARG A 247 -13.28 9.79 -37.34
CA ARG A 247 -13.92 10.07 -38.63
C ARG A 247 -13.65 8.94 -39.61
N LYS A 248 -14.72 8.39 -40.20
CA LYS A 248 -14.61 7.37 -41.21
C LYS A 248 -15.30 7.83 -42.50
N LEU A 249 -14.63 7.59 -43.62
CA LEU A 249 -15.16 7.80 -44.93
C LEU A 249 -15.69 6.45 -45.43
N ILE A 250 -17.00 6.33 -45.53
CA ILE A 250 -17.67 5.13 -46.03
C ILE A 250 -17.55 5.18 -47.55
N LEU A 251 -17.01 4.12 -48.14
CA LEU A 251 -16.87 3.97 -49.60
C LEU A 251 -17.61 2.74 -50.01
N ARG A 252 -18.36 2.81 -51.11
CA ARG A 252 -18.95 1.62 -51.70
C ARG A 252 -17.84 0.75 -52.27
N GLU A 253 -17.91 -0.57 -52.04
CA GLU A 253 -16.90 -1.52 -52.53
C GLU A 253 -16.78 -1.50 -54.05
N ASP A 254 -17.90 -1.36 -54.78
CA ASP A 254 -17.95 -1.30 -56.24
C ASP A 254 -17.33 0.00 -56.84
N ALA A 255 -17.19 1.04 -56.02
CA ALA A 255 -16.52 2.29 -56.39
C ALA A 255 -15.00 2.24 -56.21
N LEU A 256 -14.44 1.20 -55.59
CA LEU A 256 -13.02 1.01 -55.37
C LEU A 256 -12.39 0.17 -56.50
N ARG A 257 -11.10 0.48 -56.78
CA ARG A 257 -10.32 -0.40 -57.65
C ARG A 257 -10.04 -1.71 -56.93
N LEU A 258 -10.15 -2.82 -57.64
CA LEU A 258 -9.85 -4.14 -57.13
C LEU A 258 -8.38 -4.51 -57.44
N ASP A 259 -7.72 -5.19 -56.53
CA ASP A 259 -6.44 -5.82 -56.73
C ASP A 259 -6.56 -7.07 -57.64
N LYS A 260 -5.42 -7.73 -57.93
CA LYS A 260 -5.39 -8.94 -58.77
C LYS A 260 -6.15 -10.13 -58.11
N ASN A 261 -6.49 -10.04 -56.84
CA ASN A 261 -7.20 -11.07 -56.09
C ASN A 261 -8.67 -10.70 -55.85
N GLY A 262 -9.15 -9.60 -56.45
CA GLY A 262 -10.55 -9.13 -56.32
C GLY A 262 -10.82 -8.39 -55.00
N ARG A 263 -9.79 -7.92 -54.25
CA ARG A 263 -9.98 -7.17 -53.02
C ARG A 263 -9.99 -5.66 -53.30
N PRO A 264 -10.82 -4.88 -52.59
CA PRO A 264 -10.83 -3.43 -52.71
C PRO A 264 -9.46 -2.84 -52.33
N VAL A 265 -8.94 -1.98 -53.22
CA VAL A 265 -7.67 -1.24 -52.96
C VAL A 265 -8.04 0.12 -52.38
N LEU A 266 -7.73 0.32 -51.13
CA LEU A 266 -7.85 1.62 -50.48
C LEU A 266 -6.75 2.59 -50.94
N PRO A 267 -7.01 3.92 -50.93
CA PRO A 267 -5.96 4.91 -51.21
C PRO A 267 -4.72 4.67 -50.34
N HIS A 268 -3.54 4.64 -50.94
CA HIS A 268 -2.24 4.45 -50.23
C HIS A 268 -1.90 5.69 -49.41
N THR A 269 -2.45 5.79 -48.20
CA THR A 269 -2.04 6.73 -47.16
C THR A 269 -1.77 5.94 -45.92
N GLU A 270 -0.76 6.29 -45.18
CA GLU A 270 -0.45 5.69 -43.87
C GLU A 270 -1.68 5.86 -42.97
N GLY A 271 -2.24 4.78 -42.42
CA GLY A 271 -3.49 4.80 -41.66
C GLY A 271 -4.79 4.79 -42.51
N ALA A 272 -4.73 4.45 -43.82
CA ALA A 272 -5.92 4.38 -44.68
C ALA A 272 -7.00 3.43 -44.15
N ASP A 273 -6.61 2.29 -43.58
CA ASP A 273 -7.53 1.31 -42.98
C ASP A 273 -8.31 1.86 -41.77
N ASP A 274 -7.78 2.89 -41.10
CA ASP A 274 -8.48 3.57 -40.01
C ASP A 274 -9.45 4.64 -40.47
N VAL A 275 -9.28 5.16 -41.66
CA VAL A 275 -10.10 6.27 -42.20
C VAL A 275 -11.16 5.77 -43.17
N TYR A 276 -10.82 4.80 -44.02
CA TYR A 276 -11.72 4.32 -45.07
C TYR A 276 -12.43 3.02 -44.66
N LEU A 277 -13.77 3.00 -44.74
CA LEU A 277 -14.57 1.82 -44.48
C LEU A 277 -15.27 1.40 -45.75
N PRO A 278 -14.82 0.35 -46.46
CA PRO A 278 -15.54 -0.19 -47.60
C PRO A 278 -16.76 -0.95 -47.10
N LEU A 279 -17.93 -0.67 -47.69
CA LEU A 279 -19.18 -1.36 -47.40
C LEU A 279 -19.88 -1.74 -48.69
N ASP A 280 -20.46 -2.95 -48.74
CA ASP A 280 -21.40 -3.38 -49.76
C ASP A 280 -22.76 -2.75 -49.47
N LEU A 281 -23.01 -1.59 -50.10
CA LEU A 281 -24.26 -0.85 -49.94
C LEU A 281 -25.17 -1.15 -51.11
N ALA A 282 -26.31 -1.77 -50.86
CA ALA A 282 -27.31 -2.07 -51.90
C ALA A 282 -28.08 -0.82 -52.34
N GLY A 283 -28.37 -0.72 -53.64
CA GLY A 283 -29.27 0.29 -54.22
C GLY A 283 -28.60 1.61 -54.59
N ASP A 284 -29.41 2.66 -54.77
CA ASP A 284 -29.01 4.03 -55.19
C ASP A 284 -28.30 4.85 -54.12
N SER A 285 -27.62 4.17 -53.17
CA SER A 285 -26.85 4.83 -52.11
C SER A 285 -25.67 5.62 -52.71
N ALA A 286 -25.32 6.77 -52.11
CA ALA A 286 -24.18 7.56 -52.52
C ALA A 286 -22.89 6.70 -52.47
N ALA A 287 -22.02 6.85 -53.50
CA ALA A 287 -20.74 6.13 -53.56
C ALA A 287 -19.79 6.48 -52.39
N PHE A 288 -20.12 7.52 -51.67
CA PHE A 288 -19.31 8.10 -50.59
C PHE A 288 -20.20 8.60 -49.45
N GLY A 289 -19.80 8.34 -48.21
CA GLY A 289 -20.42 8.85 -46.99
C GLY A 289 -19.38 9.28 -45.98
N ASP A 290 -19.71 10.32 -45.21
CA ASP A 290 -18.91 10.78 -44.09
C ASP A 290 -19.61 10.33 -42.80
N TYR A 291 -18.88 9.59 -41.98
CA TYR A 291 -19.34 9.16 -40.67
C TYR A 291 -18.45 9.82 -39.59
N THR A 292 -19.01 10.86 -38.98
CA THR A 292 -18.35 11.58 -37.88
C THR A 292 -19.30 11.57 -36.69
N PRO A 293 -19.24 10.55 -35.82
CA PRO A 293 -20.11 10.47 -34.65
C PRO A 293 -19.77 11.51 -33.61
N ASN A 294 -20.77 11.98 -32.88
CA ASN A 294 -20.53 12.82 -31.70
C ASN A 294 -20.01 11.95 -30.56
N ILE A 295 -18.91 12.39 -29.96
CA ILE A 295 -18.31 11.73 -28.76
C ILE A 295 -19.12 12.11 -27.54
N ARG A 296 -19.49 11.13 -26.70
CA ARG A 296 -20.25 11.31 -25.45
C ARG A 296 -19.34 11.66 -24.28
N GLU A 297 -18.39 12.55 -24.49
CA GLU A 297 -17.34 12.91 -23.51
C GLU A 297 -17.92 13.32 -22.17
N GLU A 298 -18.91 14.21 -22.16
CA GLU A 298 -19.50 14.73 -20.93
C GLU A 298 -20.18 13.65 -20.10
N SER A 299 -20.89 12.70 -20.73
CA SER A 299 -21.53 11.59 -20.05
C SER A 299 -20.50 10.68 -19.36
N TYR A 300 -19.41 10.36 -20.05
CA TYR A 300 -18.33 9.55 -19.49
C TYR A 300 -17.60 10.27 -18.35
N ARG A 301 -17.30 11.56 -18.54
CA ARG A 301 -16.66 12.39 -17.50
C ARG A 301 -17.51 12.44 -16.22
N ASN A 302 -18.81 12.69 -16.36
CA ASN A 302 -19.73 12.75 -15.23
C ASN A 302 -19.85 11.40 -14.51
N ALA A 303 -19.96 10.30 -15.28
CA ALA A 303 -20.03 8.94 -14.72
C ALA A 303 -18.75 8.56 -13.96
N LEU A 304 -17.57 8.79 -14.56
CA LEU A 304 -16.28 8.55 -13.91
C LEU A 304 -16.13 9.41 -12.65
N ASN A 305 -16.49 10.68 -12.72
CA ASN A 305 -16.37 11.57 -11.58
C ASN A 305 -17.26 11.13 -10.41
N GLN A 306 -18.48 10.67 -10.70
CA GLN A 306 -19.38 10.13 -9.68
C GLN A 306 -18.81 8.85 -9.02
N LEU A 307 -18.25 7.95 -9.83
CA LEU A 307 -17.61 6.74 -9.29
C LEU A 307 -16.35 7.05 -8.49
N LEU A 308 -15.54 8.04 -8.91
CA LEU A 308 -14.38 8.48 -8.15
C LEU A 308 -14.80 9.01 -6.77
N ARG A 309 -15.90 9.77 -6.66
CA ARG A 309 -16.45 10.20 -5.36
C ARG A 309 -16.91 9.03 -4.50
N CYS A 310 -17.51 8.01 -5.09
CA CYS A 310 -17.88 6.80 -4.35
C CYS A 310 -16.63 6.07 -3.83
N TYR A 311 -15.62 5.93 -4.67
CA TYR A 311 -14.34 5.34 -4.31
C TYR A 311 -13.64 6.11 -3.17
N GLU A 312 -13.55 7.43 -3.29
CA GLU A 312 -13.03 8.31 -2.23
C GLU A 312 -13.75 8.04 -0.89
N ALA A 313 -15.08 7.98 -0.94
CA ALA A 313 -15.87 7.73 0.27
C ALA A 313 -15.61 6.35 0.89
N GLN A 314 -15.44 5.30 0.06
CA GLN A 314 -15.17 3.94 0.51
C GLN A 314 -13.74 3.78 1.05
N CYS A 315 -12.78 4.50 0.48
CA CYS A 315 -11.38 4.53 0.96
C CYS A 315 -11.13 5.50 2.11
N GLY A 316 -12.17 6.19 2.62
CA GLY A 316 -12.00 7.18 3.68
C GLY A 316 -11.24 8.42 3.25
N LEU A 317 -11.22 8.72 1.95
CA LEU A 317 -10.68 9.94 1.38
C LEU A 317 -11.74 11.04 1.34
N SER A 318 -11.31 12.28 1.42
CA SER A 318 -12.16 13.46 1.26
C SER A 318 -12.56 13.62 -0.20
N ALA A 319 -13.75 14.16 -0.44
CA ALA A 319 -14.23 14.44 -1.78
C ALA A 319 -13.29 15.42 -2.51
N GLY A 320 -12.98 15.13 -3.77
CA GLY A 320 -12.03 15.92 -4.57
C GLY A 320 -10.57 15.57 -4.34
N SER A 321 -10.26 14.50 -3.60
CA SER A 321 -8.88 13.96 -3.52
C SER A 321 -8.43 13.34 -4.84
N LEU A 322 -9.34 12.69 -5.54
CA LEU A 322 -9.14 12.03 -6.83
C LEU A 322 -10.18 12.49 -7.87
N SER A 323 -11.39 12.85 -7.43
CA SER A 323 -12.46 13.34 -8.28
C SER A 323 -12.22 14.82 -8.67
N MET A 324 -12.73 15.19 -9.84
CA MET A 324 -12.69 16.56 -10.32
C MET A 324 -13.87 17.32 -9.72
N ASP A 325 -13.65 18.07 -8.66
CA ASP A 325 -14.61 19.06 -8.21
C ASP A 325 -14.31 20.42 -8.88
N GLU A 326 -15.33 21.06 -9.41
CA GLU A 326 -15.26 22.48 -9.74
C GLU A 326 -15.20 23.25 -8.42
N ARG A 327 -14.02 23.29 -7.85
CA ARG A 327 -13.77 24.05 -6.61
C ARG A 327 -13.92 25.52 -6.95
N GLY A 328 -15.05 26.11 -6.52
CA GLY A 328 -15.12 27.57 -6.40
C GLY A 328 -14.06 28.07 -5.41
N ALA A 329 -13.90 29.38 -5.30
CA ALA A 329 -13.00 29.98 -4.28
C ALA A 329 -13.52 29.59 -2.88
N LEU A 330 -12.93 28.54 -2.28
CA LEU A 330 -13.23 28.09 -0.91
C LEU A 330 -12.40 28.90 0.08
N THR A 331 -12.97 29.19 1.24
CA THR A 331 -12.22 29.71 2.38
C THR A 331 -11.33 28.62 2.98
N ALA A 332 -10.24 28.99 3.67
CA ALA A 332 -9.36 28.04 4.36
C ALA A 332 -10.14 27.11 5.32
N THR A 333 -11.16 27.63 6.01
CA THR A 333 -12.01 26.85 6.91
C THR A 333 -12.85 25.80 6.16
N GLU A 334 -13.34 26.11 4.96
CA GLU A 334 -14.10 25.17 4.14
C GLU A 334 -13.20 24.06 3.59
N VAL A 335 -11.98 24.39 3.19
CA VAL A 335 -10.97 23.41 2.77
C VAL A 335 -10.66 22.44 3.91
N LEU A 336 -10.38 22.95 5.11
CA LEU A 336 -10.13 22.12 6.30
C LEU A 336 -11.34 21.26 6.68
N ALA A 337 -12.56 21.79 6.53
CA ALA A 337 -13.77 21.01 6.79
C ALA A 337 -13.97 19.87 5.76
N GLN A 338 -13.58 20.09 4.51
CA GLN A 338 -13.59 19.05 3.48
C GLN A 338 -12.58 17.94 3.75
N ASP A 339 -11.37 18.28 4.19
CA ASP A 339 -10.29 17.30 4.35
C ASP A 339 -10.38 16.44 5.64
N ARG A 340 -11.41 16.69 6.47
CA ARG A 340 -11.62 15.97 7.75
C ARG A 340 -11.68 14.44 7.59
N ARG A 341 -12.28 13.92 6.51
CA ARG A 341 -12.38 12.47 6.33
C ARG A 341 -11.01 11.84 6.15
N THR A 342 -10.19 12.39 5.27
CA THR A 342 -8.80 11.93 5.06
C THR A 342 -8.01 12.03 6.35
N TYR A 343 -8.16 13.12 7.09
CA TYR A 343 -7.50 13.30 8.39
C TYR A 343 -7.87 12.18 9.38
N TYR A 344 -9.16 11.87 9.57
CA TYR A 344 -9.57 10.82 10.48
C TYR A 344 -9.06 9.44 10.05
N THR A 345 -9.04 9.16 8.75
CA THR A 345 -8.47 7.93 8.22
C THR A 345 -6.97 7.86 8.53
N VAL A 346 -6.21 8.91 8.25
CA VAL A 346 -4.78 8.99 8.54
C VAL A 346 -4.52 8.87 10.04
N SER A 347 -5.24 9.61 10.89
CA SER A 347 -5.09 9.55 12.34
C SER A 347 -5.35 8.16 12.91
N SER A 348 -6.36 7.44 12.38
CA SER A 348 -6.65 6.07 12.79
C SER A 348 -5.52 5.11 12.42
N ILE A 349 -4.95 5.26 11.23
CA ILE A 349 -3.79 4.48 10.75
C ILE A 349 -2.56 4.77 11.63
N GLN A 350 -2.30 6.04 11.94
CA GLN A 350 -1.19 6.47 12.80
C GLN A 350 -1.31 5.95 14.22
N GLN A 351 -2.54 5.91 14.77
CA GLN A 351 -2.80 5.36 16.11
C GLN A 351 -2.44 3.88 16.19
N GLN A 352 -2.82 3.08 15.20
CA GLN A 352 -2.42 1.67 15.12
C GLN A 352 -0.90 1.54 14.89
N GLY A 353 -0.34 2.43 14.08
CA GLY A 353 1.09 2.48 13.80
C GLY A 353 1.93 2.76 15.03
N ARG A 354 1.47 3.63 15.92
CA ARG A 354 2.18 3.91 17.18
C ARG A 354 2.42 2.64 17.98
N ALA A 355 1.40 1.82 18.19
CA ALA A 355 1.51 0.57 18.94
C ALA A 355 2.47 -0.42 18.24
N ALA A 356 2.41 -0.53 16.91
CA ALA A 356 3.31 -1.38 16.13
C ALA A 356 4.77 -0.90 16.20
N LEU A 357 5.01 0.41 16.13
CA LEU A 357 6.35 1.00 16.22
C LEU A 357 6.95 0.89 17.63
N GLU A 358 6.13 1.00 18.69
CA GLU A 358 6.56 0.72 20.07
C GLU A 358 6.94 -0.75 20.25
N GLN A 359 6.16 -1.68 19.68
CA GLN A 359 6.49 -3.10 19.70
C GLN A 359 7.76 -3.40 18.90
N LEU A 360 7.97 -2.76 17.75
CA LEU A 360 9.18 -2.88 16.95
C LEU A 360 10.40 -2.39 17.73
N ALA A 361 10.29 -1.25 18.39
CA ALA A 361 11.39 -0.72 19.22
C ALA A 361 11.77 -1.68 20.38
N ALA A 362 10.77 -2.30 21.00
CA ALA A 362 10.99 -3.34 22.01
C ALA A 362 11.68 -4.58 21.42
N ALA A 363 11.30 -5.00 20.22
CA ALA A 363 11.96 -6.10 19.51
C ALA A 363 13.41 -5.75 19.13
N MET A 364 13.68 -4.53 18.69
CA MET A 364 15.04 -4.02 18.43
C MET A 364 15.89 -4.01 19.70
N ASP A 365 15.34 -3.52 20.82
CA ASP A 365 16.04 -3.50 22.10
C ASP A 365 16.39 -4.91 22.59
N ALA A 366 15.46 -5.86 22.44
CA ALA A 366 15.71 -7.25 22.76
C ALA A 366 16.85 -7.84 21.92
N LEU A 367 16.86 -7.60 20.59
CA LEU A 367 17.94 -8.01 19.71
C LEU A 367 19.27 -7.35 20.09
N MET A 368 19.28 -6.05 20.36
CA MET A 368 20.48 -5.34 20.82
C MET A 368 21.02 -5.96 22.10
N SER A 369 20.15 -6.43 23.00
CA SER A 369 20.56 -7.11 24.24
C SER A 369 21.19 -8.46 23.97
N LEU A 370 20.61 -9.27 23.06
CA LEU A 370 21.13 -10.57 22.64
C LEU A 370 22.52 -10.47 21.98
N TYR A 371 22.74 -9.42 21.19
CA TYR A 371 24.01 -9.17 20.50
C TYR A 371 24.98 -8.29 21.30
N GLY A 372 24.68 -7.94 22.56
CA GLY A 372 25.55 -7.12 23.41
C GLY A 372 25.76 -5.69 22.91
N MET A 373 24.84 -5.16 22.11
CA MET A 373 24.91 -3.85 21.48
C MET A 373 24.40 -2.76 22.43
N GLY A 374 25.27 -1.82 22.83
CA GLY A 374 24.93 -0.71 23.72
C GLY A 374 24.47 -1.16 25.12
N ARG A 375 24.37 -0.23 26.06
CA ARG A 375 23.90 -0.50 27.45
C ARG A 375 23.02 0.64 27.94
N GLY A 376 22.14 0.34 28.89
CA GLY A 376 21.35 1.29 29.66
C GLY A 376 19.91 1.39 29.15
N GLU A 377 19.14 2.20 29.85
CA GLU A 377 17.72 2.43 29.57
C GLU A 377 17.54 3.47 28.48
N TYR A 378 16.37 3.42 27.84
CA TYR A 378 15.92 4.40 26.87
C TYR A 378 14.48 4.81 27.11
N ARG A 379 14.11 5.99 26.64
CA ARG A 379 12.74 6.47 26.56
C ARG A 379 12.42 6.86 25.12
N LEU A 380 11.50 6.15 24.50
CA LEU A 380 11.05 6.41 23.14
C LEU A 380 9.87 7.38 23.14
N SER A 381 9.92 8.37 22.26
CA SER A 381 8.80 9.24 21.90
C SER A 381 8.59 9.14 20.39
N ILE A 382 7.37 8.84 19.98
CA ILE A 382 6.94 8.76 18.58
C ILE A 382 5.98 9.92 18.33
N ARG A 383 6.33 10.81 17.41
CA ARG A 383 5.49 11.94 17.04
C ARG A 383 4.99 11.76 15.62
N PHE A 384 3.69 11.86 15.45
CA PHE A 384 3.04 12.04 14.16
C PHE A 384 2.58 13.51 14.13
N GLY A 385 2.95 14.25 13.11
CA GLY A 385 2.55 15.66 12.99
C GLY A 385 1.09 15.81 12.61
N ASP A 386 0.54 16.99 12.88
CA ASP A 386 -0.89 17.35 12.72
C ASP A 386 -1.13 18.38 11.61
N SER A 387 -0.12 18.67 10.75
CA SER A 387 -0.19 19.75 9.77
C SER A 387 -1.35 19.66 8.77
N LEU A 388 -1.91 18.44 8.59
CA LEU A 388 -3.11 18.21 7.77
C LEU A 388 -4.36 18.95 8.30
N MET A 389 -4.39 19.33 9.58
CA MET A 389 -5.53 19.99 10.24
C MET A 389 -5.20 21.34 10.85
N GLU A 390 -3.93 21.66 10.99
CA GLU A 390 -3.54 22.97 11.51
C GLU A 390 -3.60 24.02 10.41
N ASP A 391 -4.66 24.80 10.39
CA ASP A 391 -4.55 26.17 9.92
C ASP A 391 -3.62 26.89 10.92
N VAL A 392 -2.32 26.87 10.62
CA VAL A 392 -1.29 27.50 11.45
C VAL A 392 -1.68 28.94 11.82
N GLY A 393 -2.37 29.65 10.93
CA GLY A 393 -2.88 31.00 11.18
C GLY A 393 -3.98 31.02 12.26
N SER A 394 -4.96 30.13 12.18
CA SER A 394 -6.05 30.04 13.16
C SER A 394 -5.55 29.54 14.52
N GLU A 395 -4.66 28.56 14.53
CA GLU A 395 -4.07 28.06 15.79
C GLU A 395 -3.12 29.09 16.42
N PHE A 396 -2.32 29.79 15.62
CA PHE A 396 -1.53 30.94 16.10
C PHE A 396 -2.41 32.02 16.73
N ALA A 397 -3.50 32.42 16.06
CA ALA A 397 -4.43 33.38 16.59
C ALA A 397 -5.12 32.93 17.89
N ARG A 398 -5.44 31.64 17.98
CA ARG A 398 -6.00 31.03 19.19
C ARG A 398 -4.99 31.02 20.34
N ARG A 399 -3.74 30.62 20.09
CA ARG A 399 -2.66 30.61 21.09
C ARG A 399 -2.26 32.02 21.50
N LEU A 400 -2.30 32.99 20.58
CA LEU A 400 -2.05 34.37 20.90
C LEU A 400 -3.09 34.92 21.91
N LYS A 401 -4.38 34.54 21.75
CA LYS A 401 -5.41 34.84 22.74
C LYS A 401 -5.14 34.21 24.12
N LEU A 402 -4.55 33.00 24.15
CA LEU A 402 -4.14 32.38 25.42
C LEU A 402 -2.97 33.11 26.08
N VAL A 403 -2.06 33.70 25.28
CA VAL A 403 -1.00 34.56 25.79
C VAL A 403 -1.60 35.83 26.39
N GLU A 404 -2.61 36.44 25.75
CA GLU A 404 -3.36 37.58 26.31
C GLU A 404 -4.07 37.24 27.63
N LEU A 405 -4.46 35.97 27.83
CA LEU A 405 -5.07 35.44 29.05
C LEU A 405 -4.04 34.95 30.11
N GLY A 406 -2.74 35.17 29.87
CA GLY A 406 -1.67 34.89 30.84
C GLY A 406 -0.84 33.63 30.57
N MET A 407 -0.98 32.97 29.40
CA MET A 407 -0.03 31.94 28.97
C MET A 407 1.33 32.59 28.68
N LYS A 408 2.41 31.90 29.02
CA LYS A 408 3.77 32.39 28.74
C LYS A 408 4.01 32.51 27.22
N PRO A 409 4.45 33.70 26.74
CA PRO A 409 4.72 33.92 25.30
C PRO A 409 5.76 32.95 24.71
N GLU A 410 6.74 32.51 25.53
CA GLU A 410 7.76 31.55 25.12
C GLU A 410 7.16 30.24 24.61
N LEU A 411 6.02 29.81 25.18
CA LEU A 411 5.32 28.59 24.75
C LEU A 411 4.69 28.74 23.37
N LEU A 412 4.23 29.95 23.03
CA LEU A 412 3.73 30.25 21.68
C LEU A 412 4.87 30.21 20.67
N LEU A 413 6.00 30.84 20.98
CA LEU A 413 7.17 30.87 20.09
C LEU A 413 7.82 29.50 19.94
N SER A 414 7.95 28.75 21.03
CA SER A 414 8.43 27.36 21.02
C SER A 414 7.59 26.48 20.09
N TRP A 415 6.26 26.59 20.17
CA TRP A 415 5.36 25.87 19.25
C TRP A 415 5.48 26.36 17.79
N TYR A 416 5.52 27.68 17.57
CA TYR A 416 5.51 28.22 16.19
C TYR A 416 6.81 27.95 15.45
N PHE A 417 7.96 27.96 16.13
CA PHE A 417 9.28 27.72 15.54
C PHE A 417 9.79 26.29 15.78
N ASP A 418 8.99 25.40 16.34
CA ASP A 418 9.38 24.03 16.73
C ASP A 418 10.72 24.00 17.48
N SER A 419 10.89 24.91 18.44
CA SER A 419 12.10 25.13 19.20
C SER A 419 11.89 24.82 20.68
N ASP A 420 12.97 24.60 21.43
CA ASP A 420 12.87 24.46 22.87
C ASP A 420 12.51 25.80 23.56
N GLU A 421 12.00 25.72 24.79
CA GLU A 421 11.56 26.91 25.55
C GLU A 421 12.71 27.90 25.81
N ALA A 422 13.96 27.41 25.89
CA ALA A 422 15.15 28.25 26.10
C ALA A 422 15.49 29.05 24.83
N ALA A 423 15.45 28.40 23.65
CA ALA A 423 15.63 29.05 22.36
C ALA A 423 14.50 30.05 22.06
N ALA A 424 13.25 29.69 22.35
CA ALA A 424 12.11 30.58 22.21
C ALA A 424 12.24 31.84 23.11
N LYS A 425 12.71 31.68 24.33
CA LYS A 425 12.99 32.79 25.25
C LYS A 425 14.09 33.71 24.74
N ALA A 426 15.12 33.17 24.09
CA ALA A 426 16.20 33.95 23.49
C ALA A 426 15.73 34.79 22.27
N MET A 427 14.61 34.39 21.61
CA MET A 427 14.02 35.14 20.51
C MET A 427 13.19 36.34 20.97
N MET A 428 12.79 36.39 22.24
CA MET A 428 12.09 37.50 22.83
C MET A 428 13.10 38.62 23.12
N LYS A 429 12.82 39.83 22.66
CA LYS A 429 13.61 41.02 23.07
C LYS A 429 13.51 41.16 24.58
N GLU A 430 14.65 41.22 25.25
CA GLU A 430 14.69 41.74 26.62
C GLU A 430 14.19 43.19 26.58
N GLU A 431 13.06 43.48 27.25
CA GLU A 431 12.64 44.82 27.53
C GLU A 431 13.49 45.44 28.64
#